data_51176a7f191be9a01a23bbe31ea0098e
#
_entry.id   51176a7f191be9a01a23bbe31ea0098e
#
_cell.length_a   1.000
_cell.length_b   1.000
_cell.length_c   1.000
_cell.angle_alpha   90.00
_cell.angle_beta   90.00
_cell.angle_gamma   90.00
#
_symmetry.space_group_name_H-M   'P 1'
#
loop_
_entity.id
_entity.type
_entity.pdbx_description
1 polymer ?
#
loop_
_entity_poly.entity_id
_entity_poly.type
_entity_poly.pdbx_seq_one_letter_code
_entity_poly.pdbx_strand_id
1 'polypeptide(L)'
;EPTAFAAASLGQVHRAQLAGHGMVAVKVQYPGIAATIASDMQLMRAALRALAHTDMPLPTDAVLDSVMTEIEATLLREVDYLQEAEQLQWFAQHAVQPGVVMAQPILSHTRAQVLTQQFVPGLPLQAWLATQPPQALRDQAGQHLWDWFMHCIFVLGRVHADPHPGNFLFAPDGTVGVLDFGCTRALPSAFRAQVVQAWSALLRARTGPTRNAQVLHAYQALGLLRKDLIVQAYP
;
A
#
# COMPACT_ATOMS: atom_id res chain seq x y z
N GLU A 1 -12.85 -23.99 -1.64
CA GLU A 1 -14.20 -23.65 -2.13
C GLU A 1 -14.12 -23.29 -3.61
N PRO A 2 -15.07 -23.75 -4.46
CA PRO A 2 -15.02 -23.45 -5.89
C PRO A 2 -15.38 -21.99 -6.20
N THR A 3 -16.15 -21.34 -5.33
CA THR A 3 -16.55 -19.95 -5.48
C THR A 3 -15.58 -19.04 -4.71
N ALA A 4 -15.07 -18.01 -5.37
CA ALA A 4 -14.26 -17.00 -4.72
C ALA A 4 -15.08 -16.26 -3.64
N PHE A 5 -14.49 -16.02 -2.48
CA PHE A 5 -15.13 -15.27 -1.42
C PHE A 5 -14.71 -13.78 -1.42
N ALA A 6 -13.65 -13.43 -2.15
CA ALA A 6 -13.19 -12.08 -2.34
C ALA A 6 -12.51 -11.91 -3.71
N ALA A 7 -12.48 -10.68 -4.20
CA ALA A 7 -11.67 -10.29 -5.34
C ALA A 7 -10.29 -9.80 -4.87
N ALA A 8 -9.25 -10.10 -5.64
CA ALA A 8 -7.96 -9.42 -5.59
C ALA A 8 -7.86 -8.45 -6.77
N SER A 9 -6.88 -7.53 -6.76
CA SER A 9 -6.69 -6.55 -7.85
C SER A 9 -6.68 -7.20 -9.24
N LEU A 10 -5.89 -8.26 -9.39
CA LEU A 10 -5.71 -8.98 -10.66
C LEU A 10 -6.02 -10.49 -10.53
N GLY A 11 -6.95 -10.85 -9.63
CA GLY A 11 -7.27 -12.25 -9.35
C GLY A 11 -8.48 -12.44 -8.45
N GLN A 12 -8.60 -13.63 -7.89
CA GLN A 12 -9.66 -14.01 -6.95
C GLN A 12 -9.05 -14.74 -5.74
N VAL A 13 -9.76 -14.67 -4.62
CA VAL A 13 -9.35 -15.32 -3.37
C VAL A 13 -10.36 -16.39 -2.97
N HIS A 14 -9.87 -17.59 -2.75
CA HIS A 14 -10.66 -18.75 -2.35
C HIS A 14 -10.28 -19.19 -0.95
N ARG A 15 -11.26 -19.73 -0.21
CA ARG A 15 -11.00 -20.44 1.04
C ARG A 15 -10.71 -21.90 0.72
N ALA A 16 -9.73 -22.48 1.40
CA ALA A 16 -9.44 -23.89 1.33
C ALA A 16 -9.04 -24.45 2.70
N GLN A 17 -9.24 -25.75 2.87
CA GLN A 17 -8.72 -26.48 4.02
C GLN A 17 -7.45 -27.19 3.58
N LEU A 18 -6.32 -26.88 4.19
CA LEU A 18 -5.03 -27.48 3.86
C LEU A 18 -4.56 -28.37 5.01
N ALA A 19 -4.25 -29.62 4.69
CA ALA A 19 -3.77 -30.59 5.68
C ALA A 19 -2.50 -30.06 6.36
N GLY A 20 -2.46 -30.09 7.68
CA GLY A 20 -1.36 -29.57 8.49
C GLY A 20 -1.34 -28.04 8.70
N HIS A 21 -2.18 -27.27 8.00
CA HIS A 21 -2.22 -25.80 8.09
C HIS A 21 -3.58 -25.23 8.47
N GLY A 22 -4.66 -26.04 8.43
CA GLY A 22 -6.01 -25.57 8.72
C GLY A 22 -6.62 -24.76 7.59
N MET A 23 -7.39 -23.73 7.93
CA MET A 23 -8.00 -22.82 6.95
C MET A 23 -6.96 -21.92 6.32
N VAL A 24 -6.98 -21.84 4.99
CA VAL A 24 -6.07 -21.00 4.19
C VAL A 24 -6.86 -20.12 3.22
N ALA A 25 -6.27 -18.98 2.86
CA ALA A 25 -6.68 -18.16 1.73
C ALA A 25 -5.75 -18.47 0.54
N VAL A 26 -6.35 -18.73 -0.62
CA VAL A 26 -5.64 -19.02 -1.86
C VAL A 26 -5.98 -17.93 -2.86
N LYS A 27 -5.01 -17.06 -3.14
CA LYS A 27 -5.09 -15.98 -4.12
C LYS A 27 -4.65 -16.55 -5.48
N VAL A 28 -5.49 -16.44 -6.51
CA VAL A 28 -5.25 -17.01 -7.84
C VAL A 28 -5.40 -15.90 -8.87
N GLN A 29 -4.41 -15.73 -9.72
CA GLN A 29 -4.45 -14.73 -10.80
C GLN A 29 -5.47 -15.09 -11.87
N TYR A 30 -6.04 -14.07 -12.51
CA TYR A 30 -6.80 -14.30 -13.74
C TYR A 30 -5.89 -14.83 -14.85
N PRO A 31 -6.35 -15.82 -15.63
CA PRO A 31 -5.55 -16.39 -16.71
C PRO A 31 -5.09 -15.32 -17.70
N GLY A 32 -3.81 -15.31 -18.03
CA GLY A 32 -3.22 -14.46 -19.06
C GLY A 32 -2.97 -12.99 -18.66
N ILE A 33 -3.36 -12.57 -17.45
CA ILE A 33 -3.27 -11.15 -17.05
C ILE A 33 -1.83 -10.58 -17.18
N ALA A 34 -0.82 -11.34 -16.79
CA ALA A 34 0.57 -10.91 -16.90
C ALA A 34 1.00 -10.68 -18.36
N ALA A 35 0.47 -11.46 -19.30
CA ALA A 35 0.81 -11.34 -20.72
C ALA A 35 0.17 -10.10 -21.37
N THR A 36 -0.96 -9.61 -20.87
CA THR A 36 -1.64 -8.43 -21.43
C THR A 36 -1.05 -7.11 -20.96
N ILE A 37 -0.38 -7.07 -19.80
CA ILE A 37 0.17 -5.82 -19.23
C ILE A 37 1.07 -5.09 -20.24
N ALA A 38 2.01 -5.78 -20.86
CA ALA A 38 2.95 -5.15 -21.79
C ALA A 38 2.24 -4.55 -23.02
N SER A 39 1.26 -5.29 -23.59
CA SER A 39 0.49 -4.82 -24.75
C SER A 39 -0.42 -3.65 -24.40
N ASP A 40 -1.08 -3.69 -23.24
CA ASP A 40 -1.97 -2.63 -22.75
C ASP A 40 -1.17 -1.36 -22.46
N MET A 41 0.02 -1.48 -21.89
CA MET A 41 0.91 -0.35 -21.64
C MET A 41 1.43 0.26 -22.94
N GLN A 42 1.74 -0.56 -23.96
CA GLN A 42 2.13 -0.06 -25.29
C GLN A 42 0.98 0.72 -25.94
N LEU A 43 -0.25 0.19 -25.88
CA LEU A 43 -1.43 0.86 -26.43
C LEU A 43 -1.69 2.19 -25.70
N MET A 44 -1.56 2.21 -24.38
CA MET A 44 -1.73 3.43 -23.58
C MET A 44 -0.67 4.49 -23.93
N ARG A 45 0.60 4.09 -24.07
CA ARG A 45 1.68 5.01 -24.52
C ARG A 45 1.37 5.57 -25.92
N ALA A 46 0.91 4.74 -26.84
CA ALA A 46 0.54 5.19 -28.19
C ALA A 46 -0.64 6.19 -28.17
N ALA A 47 -1.68 5.92 -27.37
CA ALA A 47 -2.81 6.81 -27.20
C ALA A 47 -2.40 8.17 -26.61
N LEU A 48 -1.56 8.19 -25.57
CA LEU A 48 -1.04 9.42 -24.96
C LEU A 48 -0.22 10.25 -25.94
N ARG A 49 0.64 9.61 -26.75
CA ARG A 49 1.39 10.30 -27.80
C ARG A 49 0.49 10.89 -28.88
N ALA A 50 -0.57 10.20 -29.26
CA ALA A 50 -1.55 10.75 -30.20
C ALA A 50 -2.26 11.98 -29.63
N LEU A 51 -2.61 11.97 -28.35
CA LEU A 51 -3.22 13.10 -27.64
C LEU A 51 -2.26 14.29 -27.49
N ALA A 52 -0.97 14.06 -27.42
CA ALA A 52 0.04 15.13 -27.35
C ALA A 52 0.10 16.02 -28.61
N HIS A 53 -0.49 15.57 -29.73
CA HIS A 53 -0.65 16.37 -30.96
C HIS A 53 -1.94 17.20 -30.96
N THR A 54 -2.71 17.21 -29.88
CA THR A 54 -3.90 18.04 -29.70
C THR A 54 -3.61 19.21 -28.76
N ASP A 55 -4.53 20.16 -28.63
CA ASP A 55 -4.41 21.31 -27.70
C ASP A 55 -4.63 20.90 -26.22
N MET A 56 -4.62 19.61 -25.88
CA MET A 56 -4.78 19.14 -24.52
C MET A 56 -3.50 19.41 -23.71
N PRO A 57 -3.58 20.04 -22.53
CA PRO A 57 -2.43 20.29 -21.69
C PRO A 57 -1.93 18.98 -21.07
N LEU A 58 -1.01 18.31 -21.74
CA LEU A 58 -0.34 17.10 -21.24
C LEU A 58 1.01 17.45 -20.62
N PRO A 59 1.49 16.65 -19.66
CA PRO A 59 2.87 16.73 -19.18
C PRO A 59 3.87 16.49 -20.32
N THR A 60 5.12 16.90 -20.10
CA THR A 60 6.20 16.61 -21.09
C THR A 60 6.38 15.11 -21.32
N ASP A 61 6.87 14.73 -22.49
CA ASP A 61 7.10 13.34 -22.85
C ASP A 61 7.96 12.59 -21.82
N ALA A 62 8.99 13.25 -21.26
CA ALA A 62 9.82 12.68 -20.22
C ALA A 62 9.05 12.35 -18.93
N VAL A 63 8.10 13.18 -18.55
CA VAL A 63 7.23 12.94 -17.38
C VAL A 63 6.24 11.82 -17.69
N LEU A 64 5.64 11.83 -18.87
CA LEU A 64 4.73 10.77 -19.30
C LEU A 64 5.43 9.40 -19.33
N ASP A 65 6.61 9.32 -19.93
CA ASP A 65 7.39 8.07 -20.01
C ASP A 65 7.79 7.58 -18.60
N SER A 66 8.17 8.49 -17.71
CA SER A 66 8.47 8.13 -16.30
C SER A 66 7.27 7.57 -15.57
N VAL A 67 6.12 8.23 -15.69
CA VAL A 67 4.85 7.79 -15.07
C VAL A 67 4.42 6.44 -15.63
N MET A 68 4.45 6.28 -16.95
CA MET A 68 4.06 5.02 -17.60
C MET A 68 4.98 3.87 -17.21
N THR A 69 6.28 4.12 -17.06
CA THR A 69 7.25 3.12 -16.60
C THR A 69 6.98 2.70 -15.16
N GLU A 70 6.65 3.65 -14.28
CA GLU A 70 6.31 3.32 -12.88
C GLU A 70 4.98 2.55 -12.78
N ILE A 71 3.97 2.89 -13.59
CA ILE A 71 2.71 2.15 -13.67
C ILE A 71 2.97 0.71 -14.11
N GLU A 72 3.73 0.52 -15.20
CA GLU A 72 4.07 -0.81 -15.72
C GLU A 72 4.82 -1.64 -14.67
N ALA A 73 5.83 -1.05 -14.02
CA ALA A 73 6.58 -1.71 -12.96
C ALA A 73 5.69 -2.07 -11.76
N THR A 74 4.69 -1.25 -11.46
CA THR A 74 3.74 -1.53 -10.37
C THR A 74 2.81 -2.68 -10.74
N LEU A 75 2.24 -2.68 -11.95
CA LEU A 75 1.39 -3.78 -12.44
C LEU A 75 2.15 -5.11 -12.51
N LEU A 76 3.42 -5.09 -12.95
CA LEU A 76 4.26 -6.29 -12.98
C LEU A 76 4.55 -6.85 -11.58
N ARG A 77 4.67 -5.99 -10.56
CA ARG A 77 4.79 -6.43 -9.17
C ARG A 77 3.50 -7.06 -8.64
N GLU A 78 2.35 -6.50 -9.00
CA GLU A 78 1.02 -7.02 -8.61
C GLU A 78 0.74 -8.44 -9.15
N VAL A 79 1.40 -8.84 -10.24
CA VAL A 79 1.28 -10.20 -10.81
C VAL A 79 2.42 -11.13 -10.39
N ASP A 80 3.28 -10.74 -9.47
CA ASP A 80 4.34 -11.60 -8.93
C ASP A 80 4.01 -12.06 -7.50
N TYR A 81 3.27 -13.15 -7.40
CA TYR A 81 2.88 -13.71 -6.10
C TYR A 81 4.02 -14.39 -5.33
N LEU A 82 5.15 -14.68 -5.96
CA LEU A 82 6.35 -15.11 -5.22
C LEU A 82 6.96 -13.93 -4.50
N GLN A 83 7.07 -12.77 -5.16
CA GLN A 83 7.53 -11.54 -4.54
C GLN A 83 6.56 -11.10 -3.41
N GLU A 84 5.25 -11.17 -3.63
CA GLU A 84 4.26 -10.85 -2.59
C GLU A 84 4.43 -11.78 -1.36
N ALA A 85 4.64 -13.07 -1.56
CA ALA A 85 4.89 -14.03 -0.49
C ALA A 85 6.15 -13.69 0.33
N GLU A 86 7.23 -13.30 -0.34
CA GLU A 86 8.47 -12.85 0.33
C GLU A 86 8.25 -11.58 1.16
N GLN A 87 7.52 -10.60 0.62
CA GLN A 87 7.17 -9.40 1.36
C GLN A 87 6.28 -9.70 2.57
N LEU A 88 5.23 -10.50 2.38
CA LEU A 88 4.35 -10.94 3.45
C LEU A 88 5.13 -11.64 4.56
N GLN A 89 6.01 -12.57 4.20
CA GLN A 89 6.85 -13.28 5.16
C GLN A 89 7.74 -12.31 5.95
N TRP A 90 8.36 -11.35 5.25
CA TRP A 90 9.21 -10.35 5.89
C TRP A 90 8.43 -9.50 6.88
N PHE A 91 7.27 -8.96 6.50
CA PHE A 91 6.43 -8.14 7.38
C PHE A 91 5.92 -8.95 8.58
N ALA A 92 5.46 -10.17 8.36
CA ALA A 92 4.99 -11.05 9.43
C ALA A 92 6.07 -11.39 10.46
N GLN A 93 7.36 -11.36 10.06
CA GLN A 93 8.49 -11.60 10.96
C GLN A 93 9.00 -10.34 11.67
N HIS A 94 8.95 -9.17 11.00
CA HIS A 94 9.61 -7.96 11.50
C HIS A 94 8.65 -6.87 11.97
N ALA A 95 7.42 -6.82 11.41
CA ALA A 95 6.44 -5.76 11.70
C ALA A 95 5.40 -6.18 12.75
N VAL A 96 5.78 -7.05 13.68
CA VAL A 96 4.90 -7.53 14.74
C VAL A 96 4.55 -6.39 15.69
N GLN A 97 3.26 -6.10 15.83
CA GLN A 97 2.74 -5.09 16.76
C GLN A 97 1.49 -5.62 17.46
N PRO A 98 1.24 -5.22 18.72
CA PRO A 98 0.01 -5.57 19.42
C PRO A 98 -1.24 -5.16 18.62
N GLY A 99 -2.23 -6.05 18.55
CA GLY A 99 -3.49 -5.78 17.87
C GLY A 99 -3.42 -5.79 16.33
N VAL A 100 -2.28 -6.16 15.74
CA VAL A 100 -2.14 -6.34 14.28
C VAL A 100 -1.74 -7.78 13.96
N VAL A 101 -2.43 -8.38 13.01
CA VAL A 101 -2.20 -9.74 12.54
C VAL A 101 -1.92 -9.73 11.04
N MET A 102 -0.89 -10.47 10.64
CA MET A 102 -0.58 -10.71 9.22
C MET A 102 -0.59 -12.22 8.97
N ALA A 103 -1.06 -12.62 7.80
CA ALA A 103 -1.01 -14.02 7.38
C ALA A 103 0.44 -14.50 7.27
N GLN A 104 0.65 -15.82 7.45
CA GLN A 104 1.93 -16.44 7.08
C GLN A 104 1.77 -17.08 5.71
N PRO A 105 2.66 -16.82 4.74
CA PRO A 105 2.61 -17.50 3.46
C PRO A 105 3.03 -18.96 3.61
N ILE A 106 2.38 -19.84 2.85
CA ILE A 106 2.70 -21.28 2.80
C ILE A 106 3.49 -21.52 1.52
N LEU A 107 4.81 -21.33 1.60
CA LEU A 107 5.69 -21.30 0.44
C LEU A 107 5.67 -22.59 -0.38
N SER A 108 5.49 -23.76 0.27
CA SER A 108 5.35 -25.05 -0.42
C SER A 108 4.15 -25.10 -1.37
N HIS A 109 3.12 -24.29 -1.12
CA HIS A 109 1.88 -24.19 -1.89
C HIS A 109 1.73 -22.85 -2.61
N THR A 110 2.80 -22.06 -2.71
CA THR A 110 2.84 -20.79 -3.43
C THR A 110 3.62 -20.94 -4.73
N ARG A 111 3.14 -20.33 -5.80
CA ARG A 111 3.72 -20.28 -7.14
C ARG A 111 3.55 -18.88 -7.72
N ALA A 112 4.16 -18.57 -8.86
CA ALA A 112 4.09 -17.25 -9.50
C ALA A 112 2.66 -16.70 -9.65
N GLN A 113 1.67 -17.57 -9.88
CA GLN A 113 0.27 -17.18 -10.12
C GLN A 113 -0.70 -17.63 -8.99
N VAL A 114 -0.16 -18.23 -7.92
CA VAL A 114 -0.96 -18.73 -6.80
C VAL A 114 -0.24 -18.41 -5.49
N LEU A 115 -0.84 -17.59 -4.65
CA LEU A 115 -0.36 -17.33 -3.30
C LEU A 115 -1.27 -18.06 -2.29
N THR A 116 -0.68 -18.97 -1.55
CA THR A 116 -1.36 -19.66 -0.44
C THR A 116 -0.84 -19.11 0.88
N GLN A 117 -1.75 -18.66 1.73
CA GLN A 117 -1.43 -18.08 3.03
C GLN A 117 -2.43 -18.49 4.10
N GLN A 118 -2.04 -18.38 5.37
CA GLN A 118 -2.95 -18.58 6.48
C GLN A 118 -4.17 -17.66 6.35
N PHE A 119 -5.34 -18.17 6.72
CA PHE A 119 -6.56 -17.39 6.74
C PHE A 119 -6.54 -16.40 7.91
N VAL A 120 -6.73 -15.14 7.63
CA VAL A 120 -6.88 -14.07 8.65
C VAL A 120 -8.37 -13.84 8.84
N PRO A 121 -8.93 -14.09 10.05
CA PRO A 121 -10.33 -13.82 10.32
C PRO A 121 -10.59 -12.32 10.50
N GLY A 122 -11.78 -11.88 10.12
CA GLY A 122 -12.23 -10.50 10.28
C GLY A 122 -13.22 -10.10 9.19
N LEU A 123 -13.77 -8.91 9.32
CA LEU A 123 -14.69 -8.29 8.37
C LEU A 123 -14.01 -7.13 7.64
N PRO A 124 -14.31 -6.91 6.35
CA PRO A 124 -13.95 -5.67 5.69
C PRO A 124 -14.52 -4.46 6.45
N LEU A 125 -13.86 -3.30 6.35
CA LEU A 125 -14.18 -2.10 7.11
C LEU A 125 -15.68 -1.75 7.11
N GLN A 126 -16.32 -1.73 5.95
CA GLN A 126 -17.74 -1.37 5.84
C GLN A 126 -18.66 -2.38 6.54
N ALA A 127 -18.37 -3.68 6.39
CA ALA A 127 -19.13 -4.73 7.05
C ALA A 127 -18.94 -4.70 8.58
N TRP A 128 -17.71 -4.41 9.02
CA TRP A 128 -17.43 -4.24 10.45
C TRP A 128 -18.12 -3.02 11.04
N LEU A 129 -18.11 -1.87 10.35
CA LEU A 129 -18.83 -0.67 10.81
C LEU A 129 -20.35 -0.88 10.83
N ALA A 130 -20.91 -1.70 9.92
CA ALA A 130 -22.33 -2.06 9.93
C ALA A 130 -22.73 -2.86 11.18
N THR A 131 -21.79 -3.53 11.88
CA THR A 131 -22.05 -4.16 13.19
C THR A 131 -22.16 -3.14 14.34
N GLN A 132 -21.97 -1.86 14.08
CA GLN A 132 -22.03 -0.75 15.04
C GLN A 132 -21.08 -0.95 16.24
N PRO A 133 -19.78 -1.20 16.03
CA PRO A 133 -18.86 -1.38 17.13
C PRO A 133 -18.80 -0.10 17.99
N PRO A 134 -18.64 -0.22 19.32
CA PRO A 134 -18.47 0.92 20.21
C PRO A 134 -17.34 1.85 19.77
N GLN A 135 -17.44 3.14 20.07
CA GLN A 135 -16.41 4.13 19.69
C GLN A 135 -15.02 3.73 20.20
N ALA A 136 -14.91 3.26 21.46
CA ALA A 136 -13.66 2.81 22.03
C ALA A 136 -12.98 1.71 21.20
N LEU A 137 -13.76 0.79 20.64
CA LEU A 137 -13.23 -0.28 19.79
C LEU A 137 -12.77 0.24 18.42
N ARG A 138 -13.50 1.22 17.87
CA ARG A 138 -13.08 1.91 16.63
C ARG A 138 -11.78 2.67 16.82
N ASP A 139 -11.65 3.39 17.94
CA ASP A 139 -10.45 4.13 18.31
C ASP A 139 -9.26 3.19 18.51
N GLN A 140 -9.50 2.04 19.19
CA GLN A 140 -8.47 1.02 19.39
C GLN A 140 -7.97 0.44 18.07
N ALA A 141 -8.86 0.05 17.16
CA ALA A 141 -8.47 -0.47 15.84
C ALA A 141 -7.69 0.57 15.02
N GLY A 142 -8.13 1.84 15.07
CA GLY A 142 -7.42 2.95 14.45
C GLY A 142 -6.03 3.17 15.04
N GLN A 143 -5.89 3.05 16.38
CA GLN A 143 -4.60 3.17 17.06
C GLN A 143 -3.66 2.02 16.69
N HIS A 144 -4.15 0.77 16.60
CA HIS A 144 -3.35 -0.38 16.17
C HIS A 144 -2.79 -0.17 14.75
N LEU A 145 -3.61 0.30 13.80
CA LEU A 145 -3.16 0.64 12.46
C LEU A 145 -2.11 1.75 12.46
N TRP A 146 -2.37 2.81 13.21
CA TRP A 146 -1.45 3.95 13.30
C TRP A 146 -0.09 3.52 13.86
N ASP A 147 -0.06 2.80 14.96
CA ASP A 147 1.17 2.34 15.60
C ASP A 147 1.95 1.40 14.69
N TRP A 148 1.25 0.51 14.00
CA TRP A 148 1.86 -0.39 13.03
C TRP A 148 2.49 0.37 11.85
N PHE A 149 1.78 1.33 11.25
CA PHE A 149 2.32 2.16 10.17
C PHE A 149 3.52 2.98 10.64
N MET A 150 3.45 3.58 11.80
CA MET A 150 4.56 4.37 12.36
C MET A 150 5.78 3.50 12.63
N HIS A 151 5.58 2.31 13.17
CA HIS A 151 6.65 1.33 13.36
C HIS A 151 7.29 0.94 12.01
N CYS A 152 6.51 0.61 11.02
CA CYS A 152 6.99 0.27 9.68
C CYS A 152 7.83 1.41 9.05
N ILE A 153 7.36 2.65 9.12
CA ILE A 153 8.03 3.82 8.55
C ILE A 153 9.31 4.16 9.32
N PHE A 154 9.21 4.35 10.64
CA PHE A 154 10.29 4.96 11.41
C PHE A 154 11.29 3.97 11.99
N VAL A 155 10.85 2.76 12.33
CA VAL A 155 11.73 1.72 12.88
C VAL A 155 12.27 0.83 11.77
N LEU A 156 11.38 0.21 11.01
CA LEU A 156 11.78 -0.77 10.00
C LEU A 156 12.27 -0.13 8.69
N GLY A 157 11.82 1.08 8.37
CA GLY A 157 12.17 1.74 7.11
C GLY A 157 11.59 1.05 5.87
N ARG A 158 10.48 0.36 6.04
CA ARG A 158 9.71 -0.27 4.96
C ARG A 158 8.25 -0.05 5.22
N VAL A 159 7.48 0.30 4.20
CA VAL A 159 6.07 0.66 4.34
C VAL A 159 5.21 -0.19 3.41
N HIS A 160 4.03 -0.54 3.90
CA HIS A 160 2.91 -0.98 3.06
C HIS A 160 2.41 0.23 2.29
N ALA A 161 2.61 0.24 0.98
CA ALA A 161 2.42 1.42 0.15
C ALA A 161 1.04 1.50 -0.52
N ASP A 162 0.14 0.58 -0.19
CA ASP A 162 -1.26 0.60 -0.62
C ASP A 162 -2.22 0.51 0.58
N PRO A 163 -2.42 1.60 1.35
CA PRO A 163 -3.30 1.62 2.52
C PRO A 163 -4.80 1.69 2.16
N HIS A 164 -5.22 1.01 1.10
CA HIS A 164 -6.62 0.91 0.72
C HIS A 164 -7.42 0.13 1.78
N PRO A 165 -8.64 0.57 2.19
CA PRO A 165 -9.42 -0.13 3.21
C PRO A 165 -9.71 -1.60 2.92
N GLY A 166 -9.71 -2.02 1.66
CA GLY A 166 -9.87 -3.41 1.25
C GLY A 166 -8.71 -4.33 1.65
N ASN A 167 -7.56 -3.76 2.02
CA ASN A 167 -6.39 -4.50 2.46
C ASN A 167 -6.36 -4.73 3.98
N PHE A 168 -7.45 -4.37 4.69
CA PHE A 168 -7.57 -4.54 6.13
C PHE A 168 -8.84 -5.29 6.52
N LEU A 169 -8.72 -6.17 7.50
CA LEU A 169 -9.84 -6.84 8.15
C LEU A 169 -9.92 -6.43 9.61
N PHE A 170 -11.14 -6.31 10.12
CA PHE A 170 -11.40 -5.89 11.48
C PHE A 170 -12.09 -7.00 12.25
N ALA A 171 -11.50 -7.43 13.37
CA ALA A 171 -12.06 -8.44 14.24
C ALA A 171 -12.93 -7.81 15.34
N PRO A 172 -13.83 -8.60 15.97
CA PRO A 172 -14.72 -8.09 17.03
C PRO A 172 -14.00 -7.58 18.29
N ASP A 173 -12.74 -7.97 18.50
CA ASP A 173 -11.91 -7.57 19.64
C ASP A 173 -11.02 -6.33 19.34
N GLY A 174 -11.18 -5.71 18.16
CA GLY A 174 -10.37 -4.58 17.72
C GLY A 174 -9.02 -4.94 17.10
N THR A 175 -8.74 -6.23 16.95
CA THR A 175 -7.58 -6.69 16.18
C THR A 175 -7.76 -6.37 14.70
N VAL A 176 -6.69 -5.94 14.04
CA VAL A 176 -6.68 -5.60 12.62
C VAL A 176 -5.80 -6.59 11.85
N GLY A 177 -6.40 -7.25 10.87
CA GLY A 177 -5.70 -8.07 9.89
C GLY A 177 -5.16 -7.20 8.75
N VAL A 178 -3.88 -7.32 8.42
CA VAL A 178 -3.27 -6.67 7.25
C VAL A 178 -3.10 -7.69 6.16
N LEU A 179 -3.68 -7.39 5.00
CA LEU A 179 -3.65 -8.24 3.82
C LEU A 179 -2.82 -7.57 2.72
N ASP A 180 -2.53 -8.30 1.66
CA ASP A 180 -1.94 -7.83 0.41
C ASP A 180 -0.62 -7.04 0.58
N PHE A 181 0.49 -7.71 0.33
CA PHE A 181 1.83 -7.14 0.41
C PHE A 181 2.49 -6.99 -0.97
N GLY A 182 1.72 -6.98 -2.05
CA GLY A 182 2.19 -6.76 -3.43
C GLY A 182 2.80 -5.37 -3.61
N CYS A 183 2.26 -4.37 -2.92
CA CYS A 183 2.78 -3.00 -2.98
C CYS A 183 3.47 -2.61 -1.68
N THR A 184 4.77 -2.88 -1.57
CA THR A 184 5.59 -2.44 -0.44
C THR A 184 6.77 -1.61 -0.93
N ARG A 185 7.26 -0.68 -0.08
CA ARG A 185 8.38 0.21 -0.44
C ARG A 185 9.40 0.29 0.70
N ALA A 186 10.67 0.13 0.36
CA ALA A 186 11.76 0.51 1.26
C ALA A 186 11.93 2.03 1.27
N LEU A 187 12.06 2.62 2.44
CA LEU A 187 12.21 4.05 2.63
C LEU A 187 13.68 4.38 2.90
N PRO A 188 14.35 5.16 2.03
CA PRO A 188 15.72 5.61 2.27
C PRO A 188 15.85 6.32 3.61
N SER A 189 16.96 6.10 4.32
CA SER A 189 17.21 6.71 5.63
C SER A 189 17.19 8.25 5.58
N ALA A 190 17.71 8.85 4.50
CA ALA A 190 17.64 10.28 4.27
C ALA A 190 16.20 10.80 4.21
N PHE A 191 15.31 10.10 3.47
CA PHE A 191 13.89 10.44 3.38
C PHE A 191 13.21 10.35 4.76
N ARG A 192 13.46 9.27 5.52
CA ARG A 192 12.91 9.12 6.88
C ARG A 192 13.34 10.25 7.82
N ALA A 193 14.62 10.64 7.76
CA ALA A 193 15.13 11.77 8.55
C ALA A 193 14.42 13.09 8.19
N GLN A 194 14.17 13.34 6.90
CA GLN A 194 13.43 14.51 6.44
C GLN A 194 11.97 14.50 6.90
N VAL A 195 11.30 13.35 6.88
CA VAL A 195 9.93 13.19 7.42
C VAL A 195 9.91 13.51 8.92
N VAL A 196 10.87 12.99 9.70
CA VAL A 196 10.98 13.30 11.14
C VAL A 196 11.18 14.80 11.36
N GLN A 197 12.02 15.47 10.56
CA GLN A 197 12.22 16.92 10.65
C GLN A 197 10.93 17.69 10.34
N ALA A 198 10.21 17.30 9.28
CA ALA A 198 8.94 17.93 8.91
C ALA A 198 7.89 17.81 10.03
N TRP A 199 7.73 16.62 10.59
CA TRP A 199 6.80 16.37 11.69
C TRP A 199 7.22 17.08 12.97
N SER A 200 8.52 17.10 13.29
CA SER A 200 9.03 17.86 14.42
C SER A 200 8.74 19.35 14.30
N ALA A 201 8.88 19.92 13.10
CA ALA A 201 8.54 21.33 12.85
C ALA A 201 7.03 21.59 13.01
N LEU A 202 6.18 20.65 12.56
CA LEU A 202 4.71 20.76 12.71
C LEU A 202 4.25 20.65 14.17
N LEU A 203 4.84 19.72 14.95
CA LEU A 203 4.36 19.37 16.28
C LEU A 203 4.97 20.23 17.39
N ARG A 204 6.22 20.70 17.25
CA ARG A 204 6.96 21.41 18.32
C ARG A 204 6.82 22.93 18.25
N ALA A 205 6.63 23.49 17.07
CA ALA A 205 6.59 24.93 16.91
C ALA A 205 5.22 25.51 17.25
N ARG A 206 5.18 26.57 18.06
CA ARG A 206 4.00 27.42 18.19
C ARG A 206 3.70 28.08 16.84
N THR A 207 2.44 28.47 16.62
CA THR A 207 2.03 29.19 15.41
C THR A 207 2.85 30.48 15.23
N GLY A 208 3.27 30.79 14.00
CA GLY A 208 4.00 32.00 13.69
C GLY A 208 4.91 31.89 12.46
N PRO A 209 5.51 33.01 11.99
CA PRO A 209 6.33 33.01 10.78
C PRO A 209 7.49 32.01 10.79
N THR A 210 8.16 31.87 11.94
CA THR A 210 9.28 30.91 12.10
C THR A 210 8.84 29.48 11.90
N ARG A 211 7.66 29.10 12.43
CA ARG A 211 7.08 27.75 12.20
C ARG A 211 6.79 27.53 10.72
N ASN A 212 6.15 28.50 10.09
CA ASN A 212 5.79 28.40 8.67
C ASN A 212 7.03 28.23 7.80
N ALA A 213 8.11 28.96 8.07
CA ALA A 213 9.38 28.83 7.36
C ALA A 213 10.01 27.45 7.56
N GLN A 214 10.00 26.90 8.79
CA GLN A 214 10.53 25.56 9.08
C GLN A 214 9.72 24.45 8.39
N VAL A 215 8.39 24.54 8.44
CA VAL A 215 7.48 23.61 7.76
C VAL A 215 7.72 23.67 6.25
N LEU A 216 7.76 24.88 5.69
CA LEU A 216 8.01 25.09 4.27
C LEU A 216 9.34 24.47 3.82
N HIS A 217 10.42 24.75 4.54
CA HIS A 217 11.74 24.17 4.28
C HIS A 217 11.71 22.64 4.33
N ALA A 218 11.03 22.06 5.33
CA ALA A 218 10.92 20.63 5.48
C ALA A 218 10.15 19.97 4.32
N TYR A 219 9.03 20.55 3.88
CA TYR A 219 8.28 20.06 2.72
C TYR A 219 9.05 20.22 1.40
N GLN A 220 9.88 21.27 1.27
CA GLN A 220 10.79 21.42 0.13
C GLN A 220 11.86 20.34 0.11
N ALA A 221 12.47 20.05 1.28
CA ALA A 221 13.47 19.00 1.41
C ALA A 221 12.91 17.60 1.06
N LEU A 222 11.63 17.36 1.37
CA LEU A 222 10.90 16.14 0.97
C LEU A 222 10.54 16.11 -0.52
N GLY A 223 10.75 17.19 -1.28
CA GLY A 223 10.34 17.28 -2.67
C GLY A 223 8.82 17.44 -2.88
N LEU A 224 8.06 17.67 -1.81
CA LEU A 224 6.60 17.83 -1.85
C LEU A 224 6.18 19.22 -2.30
N LEU A 225 7.07 20.21 -2.22
CA LEU A 225 6.84 21.59 -2.67
C LEU A 225 7.96 22.03 -3.59
N ARG A 226 7.58 22.54 -4.74
CA ARG A 226 8.51 23.18 -5.69
C ARG A 226 8.82 24.60 -5.22
N LYS A 227 10.09 25.00 -5.29
CA LYS A 227 10.55 26.34 -4.87
C LYS A 227 9.90 27.48 -5.67
N ASP A 228 9.60 27.22 -6.95
CA ASP A 228 9.02 28.18 -7.88
C ASP A 228 7.52 28.45 -7.66
N LEU A 229 6.79 27.51 -7.02
CA LEU A 229 5.35 27.67 -6.77
C LEU A 229 5.04 28.48 -5.49
N ILE A 230 6.00 28.63 -4.60
CA ILE A 230 5.80 29.26 -3.28
C ILE A 230 5.74 30.77 -3.36
N VAL A 231 6.51 31.38 -4.27
CA VAL A 231 6.55 32.84 -4.45
C VAL A 231 5.19 33.40 -4.93
N GLN A 232 4.34 32.56 -5.55
CA GLN A 232 3.02 32.95 -6.05
C GLN A 232 1.89 32.82 -5.01
N ALA A 233 2.08 31.99 -3.96
CA ALA A 233 1.03 31.69 -2.99
C ALA A 233 1.04 32.58 -1.72
N TYR A 234 2.15 33.26 -1.44
CA TYR A 234 2.31 34.12 -0.26
C TYR A 234 3.16 35.35 -0.65
N PRO A 235 2.51 36.43 -1.14
CA PRO A 235 3.18 37.71 -1.37
C PRO A 235 3.62 38.36 -0.07
#